data_8aa1656c0f9c653e12a1d64cc4289425
#
_entry.id   8aa1656c0f9c653e12a1d64cc4289425
#
_cell.length_a   1.000
_cell.length_b   1.000
_cell.length_c   1.000
_cell.angle_alpha   90.00
_cell.angle_beta   90.00
_cell.angle_gamma   90.00
#
_symmetry.space_group_name_H-M   'P 1'
#
loop_
_entity.id
_entity.type
_entity.pdbx_description
1 polymer ?
#
loop_
_entity_poly.entity_id
_entity_poly.type
_entity_poly.pdbx_seq_one_letter_code
_entity_poly.pdbx_strand_id
1 'polypeptide(L)'
;MEVNKIYHSDWMNNNLADKSVQLIIADPPYYKVKGDFDFVWKTFDDYLQDVERWAIECKRVLADNGTLYWYGDAKNIAYAQIIFDKHFNLLNSLVWENTNDHKQQIRFNTDLRTFAPLTERLLIYEQRGQKTGGELIFEQFLKPKNPFSKYLKIEFKNAGFTNREIAQLFPSRTGGLTGCVSNWLNGDNVITEEQYNVIREYCNNKYLQKQYEELKAEYEELRRPFNNERFYGDVIRIPNYETGNHEHDTPKPEKLTREIILISSRPNDLILVPFAGSGTECAMAIKENRNFIGFEINEKHVNYGNKRTDNIKAQPSLFAVS
;
A
#
# COMPACT_ATOMS: atom_id res chain seq x y z
N MET A 1 -18.70 -10.23 -0.59
CA MET A 1 -18.71 -9.81 0.84
C MET A 1 -19.18 -8.36 0.90
N GLU A 2 -19.91 -8.01 1.95
CA GLU A 2 -20.33 -6.64 2.21
C GLU A 2 -19.13 -5.81 2.68
N VAL A 3 -18.93 -4.63 2.11
CA VAL A 3 -17.86 -3.71 2.51
C VAL A 3 -18.21 -3.00 3.84
N ASN A 4 -17.21 -2.45 4.48
CA ASN A 4 -17.31 -1.70 5.72
C ASN A 4 -17.83 -2.55 6.91
N LYS A 5 -17.37 -3.81 6.97
CA LYS A 5 -17.74 -4.78 7.99
C LYS A 5 -16.53 -5.61 8.43
N ILE A 6 -16.47 -5.93 9.72
CA ILE A 6 -15.54 -6.91 10.29
C ILE A 6 -16.31 -8.24 10.42
N TYR A 7 -15.78 -9.29 9.82
CA TYR A 7 -16.35 -10.63 9.81
C TYR A 7 -15.75 -11.47 10.94
N HIS A 8 -16.59 -12.19 11.67
CA HIS A 8 -16.17 -13.19 12.65
C HIS A 8 -15.75 -14.46 11.90
N SER A 9 -14.53 -14.51 11.43
CA SER A 9 -13.99 -15.62 10.65
C SER A 9 -12.46 -15.54 10.57
N ASP A 10 -11.83 -16.68 10.37
CA ASP A 10 -10.48 -16.70 9.82
C ASP A 10 -10.51 -16.08 8.40
N TRP A 11 -9.63 -15.12 8.14
CA TRP A 11 -9.58 -14.42 6.87
C TRP A 11 -9.18 -15.32 5.70
N MET A 12 -8.55 -16.47 5.95
CA MET A 12 -8.29 -17.48 4.94
C MET A 12 -9.56 -18.08 4.33
N ASN A 13 -10.71 -17.93 4.99
CA ASN A 13 -12.02 -18.32 4.48
C ASN A 13 -12.73 -17.20 3.70
N ASN A 14 -11.99 -16.18 3.26
CA ASN A 14 -12.55 -15.09 2.46
C ASN A 14 -12.95 -15.56 1.06
N ASN A 15 -13.89 -14.84 0.45
CA ASN A 15 -14.29 -15.03 -0.96
C ASN A 15 -14.07 -13.76 -1.79
N LEU A 16 -13.03 -12.99 -1.46
CA LEU A 16 -12.62 -11.82 -2.23
C LEU A 16 -12.19 -12.23 -3.63
N ALA A 17 -12.55 -11.43 -4.61
CA ALA A 17 -12.08 -11.63 -5.97
C ALA A 17 -10.56 -11.38 -6.07
N ASP A 18 -9.92 -12.02 -7.01
CA ASP A 18 -8.51 -11.78 -7.30
C ASP A 18 -8.28 -10.31 -7.65
N LYS A 19 -7.20 -9.74 -7.14
CA LYS A 19 -6.76 -8.36 -7.44
C LYS A 19 -7.81 -7.28 -7.16
N SER A 20 -8.65 -7.51 -6.15
CA SER A 20 -9.76 -6.62 -5.81
C SER A 20 -9.46 -5.62 -4.69
N VAL A 21 -8.32 -5.75 -4.00
CA VAL A 21 -7.95 -4.96 -2.83
C VAL A 21 -6.80 -4.01 -3.17
N GLN A 22 -6.93 -2.72 -2.86
CA GLN A 22 -5.91 -1.72 -3.15
C GLN A 22 -4.89 -1.57 -2.03
N LEU A 23 -5.28 -1.84 -0.79
CA LEU A 23 -4.38 -1.76 0.36
C LEU A 23 -4.64 -2.91 1.32
N ILE A 24 -3.59 -3.61 1.72
CA ILE A 24 -3.65 -4.60 2.81
C ILE A 24 -2.86 -4.05 3.99
N ILE A 25 -3.46 -4.02 5.18
CA ILE A 25 -2.79 -3.69 6.44
C ILE A 25 -2.95 -4.89 7.35
N ALA A 26 -1.86 -5.64 7.53
CA ALA A 26 -1.85 -6.89 8.27
C ALA A 26 -0.97 -6.79 9.52
N ASP A 27 -1.60 -6.91 10.69
CA ASP A 27 -0.95 -7.06 11.99
C ASP A 27 -1.20 -8.48 12.53
N PRO A 28 -0.49 -9.48 11.99
CA PRO A 28 -0.72 -10.87 12.36
C PRO A 28 -0.32 -11.13 13.80
N PRO A 29 -0.78 -12.23 14.42
CA PRO A 29 -0.19 -12.71 15.67
C PRO A 29 1.29 -13.03 15.45
N TYR A 30 2.13 -12.64 16.43
CA TYR A 30 3.58 -12.88 16.40
C TYR A 30 3.92 -14.15 17.16
N TYR A 31 4.86 -14.95 16.67
CA TYR A 31 5.21 -16.21 17.31
C TYR A 31 5.84 -15.98 18.68
N LYS A 32 5.11 -16.38 19.77
CA LYS A 32 5.57 -16.36 21.18
C LYS A 32 6.09 -15.00 21.67
N VAL A 33 5.42 -13.90 21.32
CA VAL A 33 5.85 -12.54 21.72
C VAL A 33 4.95 -11.92 22.79
N LYS A 34 3.63 -11.94 22.61
CA LYS A 34 2.65 -11.30 23.50
C LYS A 34 1.53 -12.29 23.83
N GLY A 35 0.32 -11.92 24.01
CA GLY A 35 -0.85 -12.65 24.44
C GLY A 35 -1.05 -14.10 23.94
N ASP A 36 -2.10 -14.75 24.39
CA ASP A 36 -2.39 -16.16 24.09
C ASP A 36 -2.51 -16.46 22.60
N PHE A 37 -2.90 -15.48 21.80
CA PHE A 37 -2.98 -15.57 20.34
C PHE A 37 -1.63 -15.78 19.64
N ASP A 38 -0.51 -15.43 20.30
CA ASP A 38 0.85 -15.66 19.79
C ASP A 38 1.40 -17.05 20.14
N PHE A 39 0.69 -17.83 20.96
CA PHE A 39 1.11 -19.14 21.44
C PHE A 39 0.33 -20.32 20.85
N VAL A 40 -0.37 -20.11 19.74
CA VAL A 40 -1.20 -21.14 19.10
C VAL A 40 -0.39 -22.17 18.31
N TRP A 41 0.81 -21.84 17.87
CA TRP A 41 1.68 -22.74 17.11
C TRP A 41 2.57 -23.58 18.02
N LYS A 42 2.67 -24.87 17.74
CA LYS A 42 3.54 -25.78 18.46
C LYS A 42 5.02 -25.52 18.16
N THR A 43 5.32 -25.33 16.89
CA THR A 43 6.69 -25.10 16.40
C THR A 43 6.78 -23.79 15.63
N PHE A 44 8.00 -23.29 15.45
CA PHE A 44 8.23 -22.12 14.61
C PHE A 44 7.95 -22.41 13.12
N ASP A 45 8.19 -23.65 12.70
CA ASP A 45 7.90 -24.07 11.31
C ASP A 45 6.40 -24.05 11.04
N ASP A 46 5.54 -24.43 11.99
CA ASP A 46 4.09 -24.33 11.85
C ASP A 46 3.67 -22.86 11.63
N TYR A 47 4.27 -21.94 12.38
CA TYR A 47 4.05 -20.50 12.17
C TYR A 47 4.47 -20.03 10.78
N LEU A 48 5.66 -20.45 10.31
CA LEU A 48 6.16 -20.06 9.00
C LEU A 48 5.30 -20.64 7.84
N GLN A 49 4.70 -21.82 8.04
CA GLN A 49 3.73 -22.36 7.06
C GLN A 49 2.49 -21.47 6.96
N ASP A 50 1.97 -20.96 8.07
CA ASP A 50 0.85 -20.02 8.02
C ASP A 50 1.26 -18.68 7.40
N VAL A 51 2.45 -18.18 7.68
CA VAL A 51 3.00 -16.97 7.02
C VAL A 51 3.07 -17.16 5.50
N GLU A 52 3.50 -18.34 5.00
CA GLU A 52 3.53 -18.65 3.56
C GLU A 52 2.11 -18.67 2.97
N ARG A 53 1.15 -19.31 3.65
CA ARG A 53 -0.26 -19.34 3.22
C ARG A 53 -0.84 -17.93 3.15
N TRP A 54 -0.57 -17.08 4.15
CA TRP A 54 -1.02 -15.70 4.18
C TRP A 54 -0.38 -14.87 3.07
N ALA A 55 0.91 -15.06 2.79
CA ALA A 55 1.58 -14.38 1.70
C ALA A 55 0.97 -14.72 0.33
N ILE A 56 0.66 -15.98 0.08
CA ILE A 56 0.01 -16.46 -1.16
C ILE A 56 -1.38 -15.82 -1.30
N GLU A 57 -2.15 -15.80 -0.22
CA GLU A 57 -3.50 -15.22 -0.25
C GLU A 57 -3.48 -13.70 -0.40
N CYS A 58 -2.58 -13.00 0.29
CA CYS A 58 -2.34 -11.58 0.05
C CYS A 58 -2.00 -11.31 -1.43
N LYS A 59 -1.16 -12.17 -2.04
CA LYS A 59 -0.79 -12.07 -3.46
C LYS A 59 -1.99 -12.20 -4.38
N ARG A 60 -2.91 -13.10 -4.06
CA ARG A 60 -4.11 -13.33 -4.85
C ARG A 60 -5.04 -12.12 -4.84
N VAL A 61 -5.32 -11.56 -3.66
CA VAL A 61 -6.35 -10.52 -3.50
C VAL A 61 -5.84 -9.12 -3.77
N LEU A 62 -4.53 -8.84 -3.62
CA LEU A 62 -3.96 -7.51 -3.82
C LEU A 62 -4.00 -7.10 -5.29
N ALA A 63 -4.49 -5.90 -5.59
CA ALA A 63 -4.50 -5.32 -6.92
C ALA A 63 -3.07 -5.12 -7.48
N ASP A 64 -2.94 -5.08 -8.82
CA ASP A 64 -1.63 -4.90 -9.47
C ASP A 64 -0.91 -3.59 -9.07
N ASN A 65 -1.68 -2.57 -8.69
CA ASN A 65 -1.19 -1.29 -8.17
C ASN A 65 -1.41 -1.15 -6.66
N GLY A 66 -1.65 -2.24 -5.97
CA GLY A 66 -1.89 -2.27 -4.53
C GLY A 66 -0.62 -2.20 -3.70
N THR A 67 -0.79 -1.91 -2.41
CA THR A 67 0.28 -1.91 -1.39
C THR A 67 -0.08 -2.84 -0.25
N LEU A 68 0.90 -3.60 0.24
CA LEU A 68 0.77 -4.43 1.43
C LEU A 68 1.69 -3.90 2.53
N TYR A 69 1.13 -3.68 3.71
CA TYR A 69 1.85 -3.45 4.96
C TYR A 69 1.73 -4.68 5.85
N TRP A 70 2.88 -5.21 6.27
CA TRP A 70 2.98 -6.36 7.14
C TRP A 70 3.74 -5.99 8.42
N TYR A 71 3.05 -6.00 9.55
CA TYR A 71 3.67 -5.76 10.86
C TYR A 71 4.41 -7.00 11.36
N GLY A 72 5.39 -6.77 12.21
CA GLY A 72 6.10 -7.84 12.89
C GLY A 72 7.04 -7.36 13.99
N ASP A 73 7.37 -8.28 14.88
CA ASP A 73 8.37 -8.04 15.91
C ASP A 73 9.80 -8.11 15.36
N ALA A 74 10.75 -7.49 16.07
CA ALA A 74 12.13 -7.39 15.62
C ALA A 74 12.88 -8.74 15.54
N LYS A 75 12.39 -9.81 16.19
CA LYS A 75 13.04 -11.13 16.17
C LYS A 75 12.62 -11.97 14.98
N ASN A 76 11.32 -11.95 14.67
CA ASN A 76 10.71 -12.89 13.72
C ASN A 76 10.45 -12.29 12.33
N ILE A 77 10.42 -10.97 12.21
CA ILE A 77 10.05 -10.30 10.95
C ILE A 77 10.94 -10.68 9.77
N ALA A 78 12.23 -10.96 10.01
CA ALA A 78 13.16 -11.36 8.95
C ALA A 78 12.77 -12.67 8.27
N TYR A 79 12.18 -13.61 9.00
CA TYR A 79 11.70 -14.88 8.44
C TYR A 79 10.43 -14.66 7.60
N ALA A 80 9.52 -13.81 8.07
CA ALA A 80 8.37 -13.40 7.27
C ALA A 80 8.82 -12.68 5.99
N GLN A 81 9.81 -11.79 6.07
CA GLN A 81 10.37 -11.11 4.90
C GLN A 81 10.87 -12.11 3.85
N ILE A 82 11.68 -13.09 4.23
CA ILE A 82 12.19 -14.12 3.31
C ILE A 82 11.05 -14.84 2.59
N ILE A 83 9.93 -15.07 3.26
CA ILE A 83 8.76 -15.70 2.68
C ILE A 83 8.07 -14.75 1.70
N PHE A 84 7.77 -13.52 2.13
CA PHE A 84 7.09 -12.54 1.31
C PHE A 84 7.89 -12.11 0.07
N ASP A 85 9.23 -12.08 0.15
CA ASP A 85 10.13 -11.73 -0.97
C ASP A 85 10.02 -12.75 -2.13
N LYS A 86 9.49 -13.97 -1.90
CA LYS A 86 9.17 -14.93 -2.95
C LYS A 86 7.97 -14.50 -3.80
N HIS A 87 7.08 -13.69 -3.25
CA HIS A 87 5.77 -13.35 -3.82
C HIS A 87 5.63 -11.89 -4.21
N PHE A 88 6.36 -10.99 -3.56
CA PHE A 88 6.23 -9.55 -3.66
C PHE A 88 7.57 -8.87 -3.89
N ASN A 89 7.52 -7.60 -4.27
CA ASN A 89 8.69 -6.73 -4.30
C ASN A 89 8.71 -5.87 -3.02
N LEU A 90 9.75 -6.03 -2.21
CA LEU A 90 9.95 -5.22 -1.00
C LEU A 90 10.29 -3.79 -1.40
N LEU A 91 9.50 -2.84 -0.90
CA LEU A 91 9.74 -1.40 -1.08
C LEU A 91 10.54 -0.81 0.08
N ASN A 92 10.11 -1.10 1.31
CA ASN A 92 10.73 -0.59 2.52
C ASN A 92 10.59 -1.58 3.68
N SER A 93 11.54 -1.54 4.59
CA SER A 93 11.44 -2.11 5.94
C SER A 93 11.45 -0.95 6.94
N LEU A 94 10.26 -0.48 7.33
CA LEU A 94 10.13 0.63 8.27
C LEU A 94 10.35 0.18 9.71
N VAL A 95 10.88 1.10 10.49
CA VAL A 95 10.97 1.00 11.94
C VAL A 95 9.95 1.94 12.56
N TRP A 96 8.94 1.39 13.24
CA TRP A 96 8.09 2.20 14.08
C TRP A 96 8.66 2.22 15.50
N GLU A 97 9.08 3.41 15.93
CA GLU A 97 9.54 3.68 17.29
C GLU A 97 8.35 4.15 18.13
N ASN A 98 7.99 3.37 19.11
CA ASN A 98 7.02 3.77 20.13
C ASN A 98 7.66 4.80 21.07
N THR A 99 7.18 6.03 21.03
CA THR A 99 7.74 7.14 21.82
C THR A 99 7.12 7.30 23.21
N ASN A 100 6.20 6.42 23.62
CA ASN A 100 5.61 6.45 24.94
C ASN A 100 6.64 5.97 25.98
N ASP A 101 6.96 6.86 26.86
CA ASP A 101 7.63 6.69 28.16
C ASP A 101 8.65 5.53 28.31
N HIS A 102 9.55 5.43 27.35
CA HIS A 102 10.64 4.44 27.32
C HIS A 102 11.53 4.52 28.58
N LYS A 103 11.58 5.69 29.21
CA LYS A 103 12.41 5.90 30.40
C LYS A 103 11.90 5.11 31.62
N GLN A 104 10.58 4.87 31.72
CA GLN A 104 10.04 4.07 32.81
C GLN A 104 10.36 2.59 32.64
N GLN A 105 10.15 2.03 31.43
CA GLN A 105 10.43 0.60 31.17
C GLN A 105 11.92 0.25 31.39
N ILE A 106 12.84 1.16 31.03
CA ILE A 106 14.27 0.96 31.23
C ILE A 106 14.70 1.17 32.68
N ARG A 107 14.08 2.12 33.40
CA ARG A 107 14.43 2.44 34.79
C ARG A 107 14.06 1.36 35.82
N PHE A 108 13.01 0.61 35.55
CA PHE A 108 12.47 -0.37 36.52
C PHE A 108 12.95 -1.81 36.29
N ASN A 109 13.71 -2.08 35.25
CA ASN A 109 14.20 -3.42 34.95
C ASN A 109 15.74 -3.46 34.93
N THR A 110 16.34 -3.54 36.12
CA THR A 110 17.80 -3.62 36.31
C THR A 110 18.40 -4.95 35.82
N ASP A 111 17.55 -5.97 35.57
CA ASP A 111 17.98 -7.33 35.20
C ASP A 111 17.97 -7.57 33.69
N LEU A 112 17.72 -6.54 32.89
CA LEU A 112 17.78 -6.64 31.43
C LEU A 112 19.16 -7.07 30.94
N ARG A 113 19.21 -8.20 30.24
CA ARG A 113 20.41 -8.72 29.57
C ARG A 113 20.48 -8.35 28.08
N THR A 114 19.47 -7.65 27.56
CA THR A 114 19.33 -7.21 26.16
C THR A 114 18.78 -5.80 26.13
N PHE A 115 18.84 -5.16 24.96
CA PHE A 115 18.14 -3.89 24.75
C PHE A 115 16.63 -4.06 24.88
N ALA A 116 15.96 -3.09 25.51
CA ALA A 116 14.50 -3.06 25.59
C ALA A 116 13.87 -2.97 24.18
N PRO A 117 12.83 -3.77 23.87
CA PRO A 117 12.16 -3.71 22.56
C PRO A 117 11.26 -2.48 22.49
N LEU A 118 11.78 -1.40 21.90
CA LEU A 118 11.07 -0.12 21.75
C LEU A 118 10.48 0.08 20.36
N THR A 119 10.67 -0.89 19.46
CA THR A 119 10.33 -0.74 18.06
C THR A 119 9.60 -1.97 17.53
N GLU A 120 8.66 -1.72 16.63
CA GLU A 120 8.10 -2.74 15.74
C GLU A 120 8.58 -2.50 14.30
N ARG A 121 8.37 -3.47 13.43
CA ARG A 121 8.76 -3.41 12.02
C ARG A 121 7.51 -3.44 11.15
N LEU A 122 7.59 -2.72 10.03
CA LEU A 122 6.58 -2.77 8.97
C LEU A 122 7.29 -3.03 7.65
N LEU A 123 7.01 -4.17 7.05
CA LEU A 123 7.44 -4.44 5.68
C LEU A 123 6.41 -3.86 4.72
N ILE A 124 6.86 -3.13 3.72
CA ILE A 124 6.01 -2.55 2.69
C ILE A 124 6.31 -3.23 1.37
N TYR A 125 5.29 -3.77 0.76
CA TYR A 125 5.38 -4.51 -0.48
C TYR A 125 4.47 -3.96 -1.56
N GLU A 126 4.88 -4.16 -2.81
CA GLU A 126 4.02 -4.01 -3.97
C GLU A 126 3.80 -5.37 -4.66
N GLN A 127 2.74 -5.45 -5.49
CA GLN A 127 2.27 -6.68 -6.14
C GLN A 127 3.30 -7.34 -7.07
N ARG A 128 4.25 -6.60 -7.57
CA ARG A 128 5.27 -7.11 -8.50
C ARG A 128 6.28 -7.95 -7.74
N GLY A 129 6.12 -9.29 -7.82
CA GLY A 129 7.02 -10.22 -7.15
C GLY A 129 8.39 -10.28 -7.82
N GLN A 130 9.43 -10.46 -7.02
CA GLN A 130 10.72 -10.91 -7.51
C GLN A 130 10.58 -12.36 -7.98
N LYS A 131 11.15 -12.70 -9.15
CA LYS A 131 11.35 -14.10 -9.50
C LYS A 131 12.47 -14.66 -8.63
N THR A 132 12.13 -15.60 -7.78
CA THR A 132 13.10 -16.32 -6.97
C THR A 132 14.02 -17.17 -7.85
N GLY A 133 15.32 -17.05 -7.66
CA GLY A 133 16.29 -17.86 -8.36
C GLY A 133 17.70 -17.28 -8.40
N GLY A 134 18.09 -16.42 -7.44
CA GLY A 134 19.48 -15.91 -7.34
C GLY A 134 19.90 -14.98 -8.48
N GLU A 135 19.13 -14.87 -9.52
CA GLU A 135 19.23 -13.85 -10.53
C GLU A 135 18.32 -12.71 -10.10
N LEU A 136 18.93 -11.58 -9.72
CA LEU A 136 18.30 -10.28 -9.84
C LEU A 136 18.00 -10.08 -11.32
N ILE A 137 16.99 -10.79 -11.82
CA ILE A 137 16.37 -10.39 -13.04
C ILE A 137 15.67 -9.08 -12.68
N PHE A 138 16.34 -7.99 -13.00
CA PHE A 138 15.66 -6.76 -13.33
C PHE A 138 14.72 -7.11 -14.49
N GLU A 139 13.64 -7.84 -14.20
CA GLU A 139 12.48 -7.72 -15.06
C GLU A 139 12.29 -6.24 -15.16
N GLN A 140 12.61 -5.71 -16.32
CA GLN A 140 12.28 -4.35 -16.69
C GLN A 140 10.93 -4.12 -16.06
N PHE A 141 10.89 -3.23 -15.07
CA PHE A 141 9.69 -2.90 -14.32
C PHE A 141 8.55 -2.98 -15.31
N LEU A 142 7.60 -3.90 -15.13
CA LEU A 142 6.46 -3.97 -16.02
C LEU A 142 5.81 -2.60 -15.86
N LYS A 143 6.29 -1.69 -16.72
CA LYS A 143 5.87 -0.29 -16.69
C LYS A 143 4.36 -0.35 -16.70
N PRO A 144 3.66 0.28 -15.76
CA PRO A 144 2.21 0.29 -15.77
C PRO A 144 1.83 0.63 -17.19
N LYS A 145 0.90 -0.14 -17.78
CA LYS A 145 0.49 0.04 -19.19
C LYS A 145 0.18 1.51 -19.39
N ASN A 146 1.19 2.27 -19.83
CA ASN A 146 1.11 3.73 -19.88
C ASN A 146 0.08 4.12 -20.94
N PRO A 147 -1.09 4.65 -20.57
CA PRO A 147 -2.14 4.99 -21.52
C PRO A 147 -1.68 6.04 -22.53
N PHE A 148 -0.80 6.96 -22.12
CA PHE A 148 -0.16 7.90 -23.05
C PHE A 148 0.63 7.17 -24.14
N SER A 149 1.51 6.24 -23.73
CA SER A 149 2.32 5.47 -24.69
C SER A 149 1.44 4.72 -25.69
N LYS A 150 0.40 4.04 -25.21
CA LYS A 150 -0.53 3.29 -26.04
C LYS A 150 -1.28 4.22 -27.01
N TYR A 151 -1.80 5.31 -26.50
CA TYR A 151 -2.56 6.28 -27.26
C TYR A 151 -1.70 6.98 -28.32
N LEU A 152 -0.53 7.51 -27.92
CA LEU A 152 0.40 8.18 -28.83
C LEU A 152 0.86 7.25 -29.97
N LYS A 153 1.14 5.96 -29.69
CA LYS A 153 1.49 4.99 -30.74
C LYS A 153 0.41 4.87 -31.81
N ILE A 154 -0.86 4.81 -31.39
CA ILE A 154 -1.99 4.70 -32.29
C ILE A 154 -2.14 6.00 -33.14
N GLU A 155 -2.15 7.14 -32.46
CA GLU A 155 -2.36 8.44 -33.11
C GLU A 155 -1.23 8.81 -34.05
N PHE A 156 0.03 8.55 -33.69
CA PHE A 156 1.16 8.81 -34.58
C PHE A 156 1.15 7.91 -35.80
N LYS A 157 0.75 6.63 -35.64
CA LYS A 157 0.55 5.72 -36.75
C LYS A 157 -0.58 6.21 -37.72
N ASN A 158 -1.71 6.64 -37.14
CA ASN A 158 -2.85 7.15 -37.92
C ASN A 158 -2.51 8.43 -38.64
N ALA A 159 -1.69 9.29 -38.03
CA ALA A 159 -1.23 10.55 -38.64
C ALA A 159 -0.10 10.36 -39.65
N GLY A 160 0.53 9.20 -39.71
CA GLY A 160 1.71 8.94 -40.52
C GLY A 160 2.97 9.63 -40.05
N PHE A 161 3.03 10.02 -38.76
CA PHE A 161 4.19 10.70 -38.16
C PHE A 161 5.36 9.76 -37.94
N THR A 162 6.53 10.26 -38.26
CA THR A 162 7.79 9.62 -37.82
C THR A 162 8.25 10.19 -36.48
N ASN A 163 8.96 9.38 -35.69
CA ASN A 163 9.54 9.84 -34.43
C ASN A 163 10.46 11.07 -34.64
N ARG A 164 11.12 11.14 -35.78
CA ARG A 164 12.04 12.25 -36.14
C ARG A 164 11.30 13.55 -36.33
N GLU A 165 10.19 13.53 -37.05
CA GLU A 165 9.35 14.73 -37.29
C GLU A 165 8.85 15.30 -35.98
N ILE A 166 8.28 14.46 -35.11
CA ILE A 166 7.79 14.92 -33.83
C ILE A 166 8.94 15.39 -32.91
N ALA A 167 10.10 14.72 -32.95
CA ALA A 167 11.26 15.15 -32.16
C ALA A 167 11.81 16.51 -32.56
N GLN A 168 11.63 16.95 -33.78
CA GLN A 168 12.01 18.29 -34.25
C GLN A 168 11.22 19.43 -33.57
N LEU A 169 10.05 19.13 -33.04
CA LEU A 169 9.25 20.08 -32.24
C LEU A 169 9.87 20.35 -30.87
N PHE A 170 10.79 19.46 -30.40
CA PHE A 170 11.36 19.48 -29.06
C PHE A 170 12.91 19.41 -29.13
N PRO A 171 13.58 20.41 -29.69
CA PRO A 171 15.03 20.39 -29.78
C PRO A 171 15.70 20.45 -28.41
N SER A 172 16.91 19.90 -28.31
CA SER A 172 17.74 20.06 -27.13
C SER A 172 18.22 21.52 -26.99
N ARG A 173 18.77 21.88 -25.83
CA ARG A 173 19.35 23.23 -25.61
C ARG A 173 20.41 23.61 -26.65
N THR A 174 21.07 22.62 -27.28
CA THR A 174 22.08 22.81 -28.33
C THR A 174 21.52 22.67 -29.76
N GLY A 175 20.19 22.58 -29.90
CA GLY A 175 19.52 22.46 -31.20
C GLY A 175 19.48 21.06 -31.82
N GLY A 176 20.02 20.04 -31.14
CA GLY A 176 19.98 18.65 -31.60
C GLY A 176 18.66 17.95 -31.31
N LEU A 177 18.39 16.80 -31.97
CA LEU A 177 17.24 15.95 -31.70
C LEU A 177 17.37 15.29 -30.32
N THR A 178 16.24 15.22 -29.61
CA THR A 178 16.16 14.52 -28.33
C THR A 178 15.49 13.15 -28.49
N GLY A 179 15.76 12.23 -27.54
CA GLY A 179 15.08 10.93 -27.49
C GLY A 179 13.67 10.96 -26.88
N CYS A 180 13.10 12.14 -26.64
CA CYS A 180 11.85 12.30 -25.89
C CYS A 180 10.71 11.48 -26.48
N VAL A 181 10.54 11.47 -27.79
CA VAL A 181 9.45 10.75 -28.48
C VAL A 181 9.57 9.24 -28.26
N SER A 182 10.79 8.70 -28.41
CA SER A 182 11.02 7.27 -28.13
C SER A 182 10.71 6.91 -26.69
N ASN A 183 11.10 7.78 -25.75
CA ASN A 183 10.80 7.58 -24.32
C ASN A 183 9.29 7.60 -24.03
N TRP A 184 8.53 8.51 -24.65
CA TRP A 184 7.07 8.54 -24.52
C TRP A 184 6.42 7.29 -25.11
N LEU A 185 6.81 6.90 -26.32
CA LEU A 185 6.26 5.74 -26.99
C LEU A 185 6.62 4.43 -26.26
N ASN A 186 7.80 4.33 -25.68
CA ASN A 186 8.19 3.18 -24.85
C ASN A 186 7.57 3.19 -23.44
N GLY A 187 6.97 4.32 -23.03
CA GLY A 187 6.43 4.49 -21.70
C GLY A 187 7.51 4.74 -20.64
N ASP A 188 8.74 5.13 -21.05
CA ASP A 188 9.83 5.48 -20.15
C ASP A 188 9.54 6.78 -19.39
N ASN A 189 8.95 7.73 -20.10
CA ASN A 189 8.49 9.01 -19.55
C ASN A 189 7.04 9.27 -19.98
N VAL A 190 6.34 10.06 -19.18
CA VAL A 190 5.05 10.62 -19.55
C VAL A 190 5.28 11.94 -20.26
N ILE A 191 4.60 12.17 -21.37
CA ILE A 191 4.58 13.47 -22.07
C ILE A 191 3.96 14.52 -21.14
N THR A 192 4.47 15.75 -21.14
CA THR A 192 3.83 16.86 -20.42
C THR A 192 2.62 17.39 -21.19
N GLU A 193 1.74 18.10 -20.50
CA GLU A 193 0.57 18.73 -21.13
C GLU A 193 0.97 19.71 -22.21
N GLU A 194 1.98 20.55 -21.95
CA GLU A 194 2.53 21.48 -22.90
C GLU A 194 3.02 20.77 -24.18
N GLN A 195 3.81 19.71 -24.02
CA GLN A 195 4.32 18.92 -25.14
C GLN A 195 3.18 18.24 -25.92
N TYR A 196 2.18 17.74 -25.22
CA TYR A 196 1.01 17.13 -25.83
C TYR A 196 0.25 18.13 -26.70
N ASN A 197 0.02 19.34 -26.20
CA ASN A 197 -0.68 20.41 -26.90
C ASN A 197 0.12 20.90 -28.11
N VAL A 198 1.45 21.03 -28.04
CA VAL A 198 2.31 21.35 -29.17
C VAL A 198 2.12 20.36 -30.33
N ILE A 199 2.09 19.04 -30.04
CA ILE A 199 1.87 18.03 -31.07
C ILE A 199 0.45 18.14 -31.63
N ARG A 200 -0.54 18.38 -30.78
CA ARG A 200 -1.93 18.52 -31.15
C ARG A 200 -2.14 19.72 -32.10
N GLU A 201 -1.50 20.84 -31.83
CA GLU A 201 -1.51 22.03 -32.70
C GLU A 201 -0.76 21.76 -34.01
N TYR A 202 0.38 21.09 -33.97
CA TYR A 202 1.15 20.70 -35.16
C TYR A 202 0.32 19.90 -36.16
N CYS A 203 -0.58 19.05 -35.70
CA CYS A 203 -1.50 18.30 -36.55
C CYS A 203 -2.86 18.99 -36.78
N ASN A 204 -2.95 20.30 -36.57
CA ASN A 204 -4.17 21.12 -36.70
C ASN A 204 -5.37 20.54 -35.95
N ASN A 205 -5.16 19.97 -34.79
CA ASN A 205 -6.15 19.28 -33.95
C ASN A 205 -6.92 18.15 -34.69
N LYS A 206 -6.35 17.58 -35.73
CA LYS A 206 -6.97 16.46 -36.45
C LYS A 206 -6.78 15.13 -35.78
N TYR A 207 -5.67 14.99 -35.04
CA TYR A 207 -5.30 13.82 -34.25
C TYR A 207 -5.18 14.24 -32.78
N LEU A 208 -4.93 13.30 -31.90
CA LEU A 208 -4.83 13.53 -30.45
C LEU A 208 -6.11 14.18 -29.88
N GLN A 209 -7.27 13.61 -30.25
CA GLN A 209 -8.59 14.15 -29.87
C GLN A 209 -8.89 14.00 -28.37
N LYS A 210 -8.33 12.96 -27.71
CA LYS A 210 -8.50 12.76 -26.28
C LYS A 210 -7.85 13.90 -25.50
N GLN A 211 -8.52 14.36 -24.44
CA GLN A 211 -7.94 15.41 -23.60
C GLN A 211 -6.76 14.87 -22.79
N TYR A 212 -5.76 15.73 -22.56
CA TYR A 212 -4.60 15.34 -21.74
C TYR A 212 -5.01 14.86 -20.34
N GLU A 213 -5.95 15.56 -19.69
CA GLU A 213 -6.43 15.24 -18.36
C GLU A 213 -7.14 13.88 -18.29
N GLU A 214 -7.80 13.44 -19.36
CA GLU A 214 -8.39 12.10 -19.43
C GLU A 214 -7.30 11.02 -19.41
N LEU A 215 -6.24 11.19 -20.22
CA LEU A 215 -5.11 10.28 -20.26
C LEU A 215 -4.33 10.28 -18.94
N LYS A 216 -4.22 11.44 -18.30
CA LYS A 216 -3.59 11.61 -17.01
C LYS A 216 -4.38 10.89 -15.91
N ALA A 217 -5.70 11.02 -15.89
CA ALA A 217 -6.56 10.32 -14.97
C ALA A 217 -6.40 8.78 -15.11
N GLU A 218 -6.46 8.26 -16.35
CA GLU A 218 -6.21 6.83 -16.61
C GLU A 218 -4.82 6.38 -16.17
N TYR A 219 -3.81 7.22 -16.33
CA TYR A 219 -2.45 6.91 -15.90
C TYR A 219 -2.33 6.88 -14.39
N GLU A 220 -2.90 7.85 -13.68
CA GLU A 220 -2.91 7.89 -12.22
C GLU A 220 -3.69 6.72 -11.62
N GLU A 221 -4.79 6.28 -12.23
CA GLU A 221 -5.54 5.09 -11.85
C GLU A 221 -4.67 3.81 -11.86
N LEU A 222 -3.75 3.70 -12.83
CA LEU A 222 -2.87 2.55 -12.99
C LEU A 222 -1.65 2.56 -12.06
N ARG A 223 -1.32 3.72 -11.49
CA ARG A 223 -0.18 3.86 -10.60
C ARG A 223 -0.53 3.38 -9.19
N ARG A 224 0.44 2.78 -8.52
CA ARG A 224 0.35 2.56 -7.08
C ARG A 224 0.29 3.91 -6.37
N PRO A 225 -0.71 4.16 -5.49
CA PRO A 225 -0.73 5.37 -4.69
C PRO A 225 0.48 5.42 -3.75
N PHE A 226 1.13 6.57 -3.71
CA PHE A 226 2.14 6.88 -2.71
C PHE A 226 2.23 8.39 -2.53
N ASN A 227 1.60 8.90 -1.49
CA ASN A 227 1.56 10.34 -1.17
C ASN A 227 2.15 10.58 0.23
N ASN A 228 3.44 10.86 0.29
CA ASN A 228 4.17 11.12 1.54
C ASN A 228 4.38 12.64 1.74
N GLU A 229 3.30 13.41 1.81
CA GLU A 229 3.34 14.87 1.98
C GLU A 229 4.05 15.32 3.28
N ARG A 230 4.06 14.47 4.30
CA ARG A 230 4.72 14.76 5.58
C ARG A 230 6.18 14.33 5.61
N PHE A 231 6.70 13.81 4.50
CA PHE A 231 8.11 13.42 4.35
C PHE A 231 8.60 12.45 5.43
N TYR A 232 7.78 11.46 5.81
CA TYR A 232 8.24 10.38 6.69
C TYR A 232 9.39 9.62 6.04
N GLY A 233 10.45 9.41 6.84
CA GLY A 233 11.52 8.48 6.50
C GLY A 233 11.17 7.05 6.91
N ASP A 234 12.16 6.17 6.86
CA ASP A 234 12.04 4.75 7.23
C ASP A 234 11.98 4.50 8.75
N VAL A 235 12.15 5.56 9.55
CA VAL A 235 11.93 5.55 11.00
C VAL A 235 10.78 6.47 11.34
N ILE A 236 9.66 5.88 11.79
CA ILE A 236 8.45 6.60 12.16
C ILE A 236 8.38 6.67 13.68
N ARG A 237 8.27 7.88 14.26
CA ARG A 237 8.17 8.14 15.69
C ARG A 237 6.75 8.56 16.04
N ILE A 238 5.96 7.62 16.50
CA ILE A 238 4.57 7.83 16.90
C ILE A 238 4.34 7.08 18.22
N PRO A 239 3.71 7.73 19.23
CA PRO A 239 3.37 7.08 20.48
C PRO A 239 2.35 5.95 20.26
N ASN A 240 2.46 4.87 21.05
CA ASN A 240 1.52 3.74 20.99
C ASN A 240 0.15 4.09 21.58
N TYR A 241 0.12 4.95 22.59
CA TYR A 241 -1.11 5.34 23.27
C TYR A 241 -1.48 6.76 22.93
N GLU A 242 -2.60 6.95 22.29
CA GLU A 242 -3.39 8.15 22.42
C GLU A 242 -4.32 7.92 23.62
N THR A 243 -4.45 8.92 24.49
CA THR A 243 -5.21 8.84 25.74
C THR A 243 -6.64 8.35 25.49
N GLY A 244 -6.96 7.14 25.95
CA GLY A 244 -8.30 6.54 25.85
C GLY A 244 -8.35 5.14 26.45
N ASN A 245 -9.51 4.74 26.96
CA ASN A 245 -9.78 3.36 27.36
C ASN A 245 -9.97 2.50 26.11
N HIS A 246 -9.01 1.64 25.83
CA HIS A 246 -9.13 0.64 24.76
C HIS A 246 -9.47 -0.72 25.42
N GLU A 247 -10.54 -1.36 24.94
CA GLU A 247 -10.91 -2.73 25.37
C GLU A 247 -9.98 -3.81 24.79
N HIS A 248 -8.96 -3.41 24.03
CA HIS A 248 -7.97 -4.30 23.42
C HIS A 248 -6.58 -4.01 24.00
N ASP A 249 -5.82 -5.07 24.31
CA ASP A 249 -4.53 -4.97 25.02
C ASP A 249 -3.42 -4.26 24.19
N THR A 250 -3.50 -4.31 22.87
CA THR A 250 -2.45 -3.80 21.97
C THR A 250 -3.01 -3.13 20.69
N PRO A 251 -3.85 -2.07 20.78
CA PRO A 251 -4.34 -1.41 19.58
C PRO A 251 -3.18 -0.69 18.87
N LYS A 252 -3.16 -0.71 17.53
CA LYS A 252 -2.24 0.15 16.77
C LYS A 252 -2.66 1.62 16.90
N PRO A 253 -1.71 2.59 16.90
CA PRO A 253 -2.04 4.01 16.99
C PRO A 253 -2.90 4.47 15.80
N GLU A 254 -3.99 5.19 16.08
CA GLU A 254 -4.83 5.78 15.04
C GLU A 254 -4.02 6.66 14.09
N LYS A 255 -3.09 7.44 14.63
CA LYS A 255 -2.24 8.34 13.85
C LYS A 255 -1.35 7.58 12.86
N LEU A 256 -0.70 6.49 13.27
CA LEU A 256 0.14 5.67 12.37
C LEU A 256 -0.71 5.04 11.28
N THR A 257 -1.82 4.43 11.66
CA THR A 257 -2.76 3.79 10.73
C THR A 257 -3.32 4.79 9.72
N ARG A 258 -3.70 5.98 10.19
CA ARG A 258 -4.18 7.06 9.34
C ARG A 258 -3.15 7.46 8.28
N GLU A 259 -1.90 7.67 8.68
CA GLU A 259 -0.83 8.04 7.75
C GLU A 259 -0.60 6.93 6.69
N ILE A 260 -0.57 5.66 7.09
CA ILE A 260 -0.45 4.53 6.16
C ILE A 260 -1.56 4.55 5.10
N ILE A 261 -2.82 4.76 5.54
CA ILE A 261 -3.98 4.81 4.66
C ILE A 261 -3.87 5.98 3.67
N LEU A 262 -3.54 7.18 4.15
CA LEU A 262 -3.42 8.38 3.31
C LEU A 262 -2.27 8.28 2.30
N ILE A 263 -1.14 7.69 2.72
CA ILE A 263 0.04 7.52 1.85
C ILE A 263 -0.24 6.52 0.73
N SER A 264 -0.97 5.42 1.02
CA SER A 264 -0.98 4.24 0.13
C SER A 264 -2.34 3.87 -0.43
N SER A 265 -3.33 4.76 -0.33
CA SER A 265 -4.66 4.54 -0.91
C SER A 265 -5.32 5.83 -1.38
N ARG A 266 -6.31 5.70 -2.26
CA ARG A 266 -7.19 6.79 -2.72
C ARG A 266 -8.53 6.73 -1.99
N PRO A 267 -9.32 7.83 -1.97
CA PRO A 267 -10.72 7.76 -1.57
C PRO A 267 -11.47 6.66 -2.32
N ASN A 268 -12.33 5.94 -1.60
CA ASN A 268 -13.11 4.78 -2.06
C ASN A 268 -12.32 3.49 -2.34
N ASP A 269 -10.99 3.48 -2.23
CA ASP A 269 -10.21 2.23 -2.30
C ASP A 269 -10.66 1.23 -1.25
N LEU A 270 -10.57 -0.07 -1.58
CA LEU A 270 -10.85 -1.16 -0.66
C LEU A 270 -9.60 -1.54 0.12
N ILE A 271 -9.71 -1.48 1.44
CA ILE A 271 -8.67 -1.87 2.39
C ILE A 271 -9.03 -3.22 3.01
N LEU A 272 -8.13 -4.18 2.91
CA LEU A 272 -8.25 -5.46 3.62
C LEU A 272 -7.47 -5.40 4.94
N VAL A 273 -8.14 -5.80 6.02
CA VAL A 273 -7.58 -5.92 7.37
C VAL A 273 -7.72 -7.38 7.81
N PRO A 274 -6.75 -8.25 7.52
CA PRO A 274 -6.85 -9.68 7.78
C PRO A 274 -6.97 -10.04 9.27
N PHE A 275 -6.41 -9.20 10.14
CA PHE A 275 -6.35 -9.39 11.59
C PHE A 275 -6.84 -8.11 12.27
N ALA A 276 -8.16 -7.91 12.30
CA ALA A 276 -8.73 -6.60 12.63
C ALA A 276 -8.61 -6.21 14.11
N GLY A 277 -8.50 -7.16 15.02
CA GLY A 277 -8.38 -6.90 16.46
C GLY A 277 -9.42 -5.88 16.94
N SER A 278 -8.98 -4.75 17.48
CA SER A 278 -9.85 -3.65 17.93
C SER A 278 -10.49 -2.83 16.79
N GLY A 279 -10.19 -3.14 15.53
CA GLY A 279 -10.72 -2.45 14.35
C GLY A 279 -10.15 -1.05 14.13
N THR A 280 -8.94 -0.74 14.57
CA THR A 280 -8.33 0.58 14.37
C THR A 280 -8.18 0.90 12.89
N GLU A 281 -7.66 -0.04 12.10
CA GLU A 281 -7.49 0.10 10.65
C GLU A 281 -8.83 0.30 9.95
N CYS A 282 -9.84 -0.46 10.36
CA CYS A 282 -11.21 -0.36 9.85
C CYS A 282 -11.85 1.01 10.17
N ALA A 283 -11.65 1.49 11.40
CA ALA A 283 -12.16 2.79 11.85
C ALA A 283 -11.49 3.94 11.08
N MET A 284 -10.17 3.88 10.89
CA MET A 284 -9.43 4.90 10.14
C MET A 284 -9.78 4.85 8.65
N ALA A 285 -10.04 3.68 8.07
CA ALA A 285 -10.52 3.58 6.69
C ALA A 285 -11.80 4.41 6.48
N ILE A 286 -12.80 4.26 7.35
CA ILE A 286 -14.04 5.05 7.27
C ILE A 286 -13.77 6.55 7.47
N LYS A 287 -12.98 6.93 8.48
CA LYS A 287 -12.66 8.35 8.75
C LYS A 287 -12.02 9.04 7.53
N GLU A 288 -11.23 8.30 6.76
CA GLU A 288 -10.51 8.82 5.59
C GLU A 288 -11.23 8.53 4.26
N ASN A 289 -12.52 8.19 4.28
CA ASN A 289 -13.34 7.90 3.09
C ASN A 289 -12.80 6.73 2.24
N ARG A 290 -12.32 5.66 2.88
CA ARG A 290 -11.98 4.38 2.25
C ARG A 290 -12.98 3.32 2.66
N ASN A 291 -13.16 2.30 1.80
CA ASN A 291 -13.89 1.11 2.15
C ASN A 291 -12.97 0.10 2.82
N PHE A 292 -13.51 -0.77 3.65
CA PHE A 292 -12.73 -1.85 4.23
C PHE A 292 -13.49 -3.19 4.24
N ILE A 293 -12.75 -4.27 4.36
CA ILE A 293 -13.20 -5.59 4.79
C ILE A 293 -12.23 -6.05 5.86
N GLY A 294 -12.74 -6.34 7.05
CA GLY A 294 -11.96 -6.82 8.18
C GLY A 294 -12.31 -8.26 8.53
N PHE A 295 -11.35 -8.99 9.09
CA PHE A 295 -11.53 -10.32 9.65
C PHE A 295 -10.95 -10.40 11.06
N GLU A 296 -11.63 -11.08 11.95
CA GLU A 296 -11.21 -11.29 13.32
C GLU A 296 -11.84 -12.59 13.82
N ILE A 297 -11.04 -13.40 14.52
CA ILE A 297 -11.50 -14.68 15.07
C ILE A 297 -12.12 -14.57 16.46
N ASN A 298 -11.85 -13.48 17.18
CA ASN A 298 -12.41 -13.23 18.49
C ASN A 298 -13.72 -12.44 18.38
N GLU A 299 -14.82 -13.08 18.71
CA GLU A 299 -16.16 -12.48 18.61
C GLU A 299 -16.31 -11.17 19.41
N LYS A 300 -15.67 -11.04 20.56
CA LYS A 300 -15.72 -9.79 21.36
C LYS A 300 -15.07 -8.64 20.59
N HIS A 301 -13.92 -8.89 19.95
CA HIS A 301 -13.23 -7.91 19.15
C HIS A 301 -14.03 -7.55 17.89
N VAL A 302 -14.65 -8.52 17.23
CA VAL A 302 -15.58 -8.28 16.11
C VAL A 302 -16.71 -7.32 16.50
N ASN A 303 -17.37 -7.62 17.60
CA ASN A 303 -18.49 -6.79 18.09
C ASN A 303 -18.03 -5.38 18.46
N TYR A 304 -16.89 -5.26 19.15
CA TYR A 304 -16.29 -3.96 19.49
C TYR A 304 -15.93 -3.16 18.24
N GLY A 305 -15.20 -3.77 17.31
CA GLY A 305 -14.75 -3.12 16.08
C GLY A 305 -15.90 -2.68 15.17
N ASN A 306 -16.93 -3.52 15.00
CA ASN A 306 -18.11 -3.15 14.23
C ASN A 306 -18.88 -1.99 14.89
N LYS A 307 -19.10 -2.04 16.21
CA LYS A 307 -19.73 -0.93 16.94
C LYS A 307 -18.95 0.37 16.79
N ARG A 308 -17.61 0.31 16.84
CA ARG A 308 -16.73 1.47 16.66
C ARG A 308 -16.88 2.07 15.25
N THR A 309 -16.88 1.24 14.22
CA THR A 309 -17.04 1.70 12.83
C THR A 309 -18.43 2.25 12.55
N ASP A 310 -19.49 1.63 13.12
CA ASP A 310 -20.87 2.10 12.97
C ASP A 310 -21.09 3.47 13.66
N ASN A 311 -20.48 3.69 14.82
CA ASN A 311 -20.52 4.98 15.50
C ASN A 311 -19.85 6.09 14.65
N ILE A 312 -18.76 5.78 13.93
CA ILE A 312 -18.11 6.72 13.03
C ILE A 312 -18.98 7.03 11.82
N LYS A 313 -19.60 6.02 11.20
CA LYS A 313 -20.55 6.20 10.08
C LYS A 313 -21.76 7.05 10.46
N ALA A 314 -22.23 6.94 11.70
CA ALA A 314 -23.38 7.68 12.20
C ALA A 314 -23.05 9.16 12.52
N GLN A 315 -21.79 9.55 12.61
CA GLN A 315 -21.41 10.94 12.81
C GLN A 315 -21.59 11.73 11.50
N PRO A 316 -22.28 12.89 11.50
CA PRO A 316 -22.39 13.71 10.32
C PRO A 316 -20.98 14.09 9.84
N SER A 317 -20.71 13.86 8.56
CA SER A 317 -19.44 14.29 7.93
C SER A 317 -19.27 15.81 8.13
N LEU A 318 -18.27 16.22 8.89
CA LEU A 318 -17.91 17.64 9.07
C LEU A 318 -17.43 18.30 7.76
N PHE A 319 -17.34 17.53 6.66
CA PHE A 319 -16.88 17.97 5.33
C PHE A 319 -18.00 18.02 4.27
N ALA A 320 -19.26 17.95 4.69
CA ALA A 320 -20.41 18.07 3.77
C ALA A 320 -20.89 19.52 3.56
N VAL A 321 -20.02 20.51 3.79
CA VAL A 321 -20.33 21.93 3.50
C VAL A 321 -19.11 22.55 2.82
N SER A 322 -19.11 22.52 1.49
CA SER A 322 -18.72 23.64 0.62
C SER A 322 -18.84 23.24 -0.84
#